data_126bd458ea301376134e7c084891514a
#
_entry.id   126bd458ea301376134e7c084891514a
#
_cell.length_a   1.000
_cell.length_b   1.000
_cell.length_c   1.000
_cell.angle_alpha   90.00
_cell.angle_beta   90.00
_cell.angle_gamma   90.00
#
_symmetry.space_group_name_H-M   'P 1'
#
loop_
_entity.id
_entity.type
_entity.pdbx_description
1 polymer ?
#
loop_
_entity_poly.entity_id
_entity_poly.type
_entity_poly.pdbx_seq_one_letter_code
_entity_poly.pdbx_strand_id
1 'polypeptide(L)'
;MGWGVSVFTLVFTVSAYIGAFSTPFSGRLIDRVGVRIPVTIGVATFALGLFGLSQIHSTGFVFWASAVCIGIGAALAGPVAHVRVVSSWWDSNRALALGLVVAVAPALSQSLVAPVARWLIDAFGWRTAYEVLAAAVLVVGCISALFFLKVRSADAATDSPAAVTPSPAVLEGVPAKRAYRSQTFWTLTAAECLATSSLIGTQAHMVHWFTGRGVTGGTATFLVSLMAVSGMVGVLFSGSLTDRIRSHRVAAVLYTLPAISLVLLLAAGDTLWMLGVGVVLMGCALTAVTLLLPYLITRYFGLRASAEIFGISLACSMISIGTGPTLIGMGFDTSGSYTLPISLAVAATTVSALLMFTLKPYIYAVVKPAPRDAGRTHTVTGGTDTRLSGQEATP
;
A
#
# COMPACT_ATOMS: atom_id res chain seq x y z
N MET A 1 -5.28 -1.48 32.49
CA MET A 1 -6.58 -2.14 32.30
C MET A 1 -6.53 -3.66 32.49
N GLY A 2 -5.38 -4.28 32.63
CA GLY A 2 -5.24 -5.74 32.79
C GLY A 2 -5.68 -6.59 31.58
N TRP A 3 -5.84 -5.98 30.41
CA TRP A 3 -6.20 -6.70 29.18
C TRP A 3 -4.96 -7.30 28.52
N GLY A 4 -5.11 -8.48 27.93
CA GLY A 4 -4.08 -9.06 27.08
C GLY A 4 -3.77 -8.17 25.88
N VAL A 5 -2.54 -8.21 25.40
CA VAL A 5 -2.07 -7.42 24.26
C VAL A 5 -2.86 -7.79 23.00
N SER A 6 -3.26 -9.06 22.87
CA SER A 6 -4.10 -9.55 21.76
C SER A 6 -5.46 -8.86 21.70
N VAL A 7 -6.10 -8.59 22.83
CA VAL A 7 -7.41 -7.91 22.88
C VAL A 7 -7.30 -6.50 22.28
N PHE A 8 -6.20 -5.80 22.57
CA PHE A 8 -5.98 -4.45 22.04
C PHE A 8 -5.80 -4.46 20.51
N THR A 9 -5.14 -5.49 19.99
CA THR A 9 -4.90 -5.63 18.53
C THR A 9 -6.12 -6.14 17.77
N LEU A 10 -7.15 -6.70 18.44
CA LEU A 10 -8.41 -7.08 17.80
C LEU A 10 -9.12 -5.89 17.13
N VAL A 11 -8.95 -4.66 17.65
CA VAL A 11 -9.47 -3.45 16.98
C VAL A 11 -8.90 -3.33 15.58
N PHE A 12 -7.59 -3.54 15.42
CA PHE A 12 -6.92 -3.52 14.11
C PHE A 12 -7.45 -4.61 13.19
N THR A 13 -7.59 -5.83 13.70
CA THR A 13 -8.09 -6.96 12.93
C THR A 13 -9.51 -6.69 12.42
N VAL A 14 -10.41 -6.32 13.31
CA VAL A 14 -11.82 -6.05 12.96
C VAL A 14 -11.93 -4.86 12.03
N SER A 15 -11.20 -3.77 12.31
CA SER A 15 -11.17 -2.59 11.43
C SER A 15 -10.63 -2.92 10.05
N ALA A 16 -9.57 -3.73 9.93
CA ALA A 16 -8.99 -4.13 8.66
C ALA A 16 -9.98 -5.00 7.84
N TYR A 17 -10.68 -5.94 8.49
CA TYR A 17 -11.67 -6.78 7.81
C TYR A 17 -12.87 -5.96 7.33
N ILE A 18 -13.40 -5.10 8.19
CA ILE A 18 -14.50 -4.21 7.81
C ILE A 18 -14.05 -3.27 6.69
N GLY A 19 -12.84 -2.73 6.76
CA GLY A 19 -12.26 -1.93 5.70
C GLY A 19 -12.16 -2.68 4.38
N ALA A 20 -11.64 -3.91 4.40
CA ALA A 20 -11.51 -4.76 3.21
C ALA A 20 -12.88 -5.03 2.55
N PHE A 21 -13.89 -5.40 3.35
CA PHE A 21 -15.25 -5.62 2.85
C PHE A 21 -15.95 -4.33 2.39
N SER A 22 -15.66 -3.20 3.03
CA SER A 22 -16.28 -1.90 2.71
C SER A 22 -15.66 -1.23 1.47
N THR A 23 -14.43 -1.55 1.11
CA THR A 23 -13.69 -0.91 -0.01
C THR A 23 -14.41 -1.01 -1.36
N PRO A 24 -15.01 -2.15 -1.79
CA PRO A 24 -15.75 -2.21 -3.05
C PRO A 24 -16.99 -1.30 -3.07
N PHE A 25 -17.63 -1.14 -1.90
CA PHE A 25 -18.80 -0.26 -1.75
C PHE A 25 -18.37 1.21 -1.78
N SER A 26 -17.23 1.56 -1.16
CA SER A 26 -16.68 2.90 -1.19
C SER A 26 -16.35 3.33 -2.63
N GLY A 27 -15.77 2.46 -3.44
CA GLY A 27 -15.51 2.71 -4.86
C GLY A 27 -16.79 3.04 -5.63
N ARG A 28 -17.84 2.23 -5.49
CA ARG A 28 -19.14 2.49 -6.13
C ARG A 28 -19.79 3.78 -5.67
N LEU A 29 -19.68 4.11 -4.38
CA LEU A 29 -20.21 5.34 -3.82
C LEU A 29 -19.47 6.55 -4.39
N ILE A 30 -18.13 6.50 -4.45
CA ILE A 30 -17.28 7.52 -5.04
C ILE A 30 -17.61 7.72 -6.52
N ASP A 31 -17.94 6.65 -7.25
CA ASP A 31 -18.34 6.74 -8.66
C ASP A 31 -19.68 7.44 -8.87
N ARG A 32 -20.61 7.29 -7.92
CA ARG A 32 -21.96 7.87 -8.04
C ARG A 32 -22.06 9.30 -7.54
N VAL A 33 -21.46 9.62 -6.39
CA VAL A 33 -21.63 10.91 -5.71
C VAL A 33 -20.37 11.79 -5.71
N GLY A 34 -19.29 11.30 -6.37
CA GLY A 34 -17.99 11.99 -6.37
C GLY A 34 -17.17 11.69 -5.12
N VAL A 35 -15.93 12.21 -5.08
CA VAL A 35 -14.94 11.86 -4.05
C VAL A 35 -15.18 12.59 -2.73
N ARG A 36 -15.63 13.84 -2.77
CA ARG A 36 -15.69 14.72 -1.58
C ARG A 36 -16.58 14.20 -0.48
N ILE A 37 -17.83 13.86 -0.81
CA ILE A 37 -18.83 13.42 0.17
C ILE A 37 -18.41 12.12 0.86
N PRO A 38 -18.06 11.03 0.15
CA PRO A 38 -17.60 9.80 0.79
C PRO A 38 -16.37 9.98 1.66
N VAL A 39 -15.38 10.77 1.23
CA VAL A 39 -14.17 11.04 2.02
C VAL A 39 -14.48 11.84 3.28
N THR A 40 -15.32 12.87 3.20
CA THR A 40 -15.73 13.65 4.38
C THR A 40 -16.47 12.78 5.39
N ILE A 41 -17.41 11.94 4.94
CA ILE A 41 -18.10 10.95 5.79
C ILE A 41 -17.09 9.97 6.38
N GLY A 42 -16.16 9.47 5.56
CA GLY A 42 -15.11 8.54 6.00
C GLY A 42 -14.21 9.12 7.08
N VAL A 43 -13.74 10.35 6.90
CA VAL A 43 -12.94 11.07 7.91
C VAL A 43 -13.72 11.27 9.21
N ALA A 44 -14.99 11.71 9.12
CA ALA A 44 -15.82 11.90 10.32
C ALA A 44 -16.07 10.57 11.05
N THR A 45 -16.35 9.49 10.31
CA THR A 45 -16.57 8.15 10.87
C THR A 45 -15.28 7.60 11.50
N PHE A 46 -14.12 7.80 10.86
CA PHE A 46 -12.82 7.42 11.41
C PHE A 46 -12.49 8.17 12.71
N ALA A 47 -12.72 9.49 12.72
CA ALA A 47 -12.53 10.32 13.91
C ALA A 47 -13.47 9.90 15.05
N LEU A 48 -14.74 9.59 14.75
CA LEU A 48 -15.68 9.04 15.72
C LEU A 48 -15.20 7.73 16.31
N GLY A 49 -14.62 6.85 15.50
CA GLY A 49 -14.00 5.61 15.96
C GLY A 49 -12.82 5.84 16.91
N LEU A 50 -11.92 6.78 16.59
CA LEU A 50 -10.81 7.17 17.48
C LEU A 50 -11.32 7.76 18.80
N PHE A 51 -12.31 8.64 18.73
CA PHE A 51 -12.96 9.20 19.92
C PHE A 51 -13.61 8.10 20.76
N GLY A 52 -14.31 7.15 20.14
CA GLY A 52 -14.88 5.99 20.83
C GLY A 52 -13.82 5.17 21.56
N LEU A 53 -12.61 5.00 20.99
CA LEU A 53 -11.49 4.34 21.68
C LEU A 53 -11.04 5.08 22.93
N SER A 54 -11.14 6.42 23.02
CA SER A 54 -10.80 7.16 24.23
C SER A 54 -11.76 6.86 25.38
N GLN A 55 -13.02 6.50 25.07
CA GLN A 55 -14.09 6.27 26.04
C GLN A 55 -14.22 4.81 26.50
N ILE A 56 -13.34 3.92 26.05
CA ILE A 56 -13.45 2.50 26.42
C ILE A 56 -13.07 2.25 27.88
N HIS A 57 -13.94 1.52 28.57
CA HIS A 57 -13.72 1.00 29.93
C HIS A 57 -13.75 -0.54 29.96
N SER A 58 -14.34 -1.16 28.93
CA SER A 58 -14.47 -2.62 28.78
C SER A 58 -14.49 -3.00 27.31
N THR A 59 -14.36 -4.29 27.00
CA THR A 59 -14.50 -4.85 25.63
C THR A 59 -15.97 -4.93 25.18
N GLY A 60 -16.80 -4.01 25.67
CA GLY A 60 -18.22 -3.93 25.37
C GLY A 60 -18.54 -3.28 24.01
N PHE A 61 -19.79 -2.80 23.87
CA PHE A 61 -20.32 -2.23 22.64
C PHE A 61 -19.45 -1.11 22.05
N VAL A 62 -18.95 -0.19 22.90
CA VAL A 62 -18.13 0.97 22.44
C VAL A 62 -16.84 0.51 21.77
N PHE A 63 -16.18 -0.53 22.30
CA PHE A 63 -14.96 -1.10 21.72
C PHE A 63 -15.19 -1.61 20.29
N TRP A 64 -16.23 -2.42 20.09
CA TRP A 64 -16.55 -2.98 18.78
C TRP A 64 -17.11 -1.94 17.80
N ALA A 65 -17.96 -1.04 18.29
CA ALA A 65 -18.45 0.07 17.47
C ALA A 65 -17.32 0.97 16.97
N SER A 66 -16.31 1.24 17.81
CA SER A 66 -15.12 1.99 17.41
C SER A 66 -14.33 1.29 16.31
N ALA A 67 -14.13 -0.04 16.42
CA ALA A 67 -13.47 -0.82 15.37
C ALA A 67 -14.23 -0.76 14.04
N VAL A 68 -15.56 -0.87 14.07
CA VAL A 68 -16.42 -0.74 12.89
C VAL A 68 -16.29 0.65 12.25
N CYS A 69 -16.38 1.71 13.06
CA CYS A 69 -16.24 3.08 12.59
C CYS A 69 -14.87 3.33 11.95
N ILE A 70 -13.77 2.85 12.56
CA ILE A 70 -12.42 2.96 12.01
C ILE A 70 -12.34 2.24 10.66
N GLY A 71 -12.85 1.01 10.55
CA GLY A 71 -12.82 0.21 9.33
C GLY A 71 -13.59 0.86 8.18
N ILE A 72 -14.83 1.29 8.42
CA ILE A 72 -15.65 1.98 7.40
C ILE A 72 -15.01 3.33 7.02
N GLY A 73 -14.56 4.10 8.01
CA GLY A 73 -13.90 5.37 7.79
C GLY A 73 -12.65 5.24 6.93
N ALA A 74 -11.80 4.25 7.24
CA ALA A 74 -10.61 3.93 6.47
C ALA A 74 -10.93 3.50 5.02
N ALA A 75 -12.02 2.78 4.79
CA ALA A 75 -12.43 2.39 3.44
C ALA A 75 -12.92 3.58 2.60
N LEU A 76 -13.71 4.48 3.20
CA LEU A 76 -14.28 5.64 2.52
C LEU A 76 -13.24 6.74 2.25
N ALA A 77 -12.33 6.99 3.20
CA ALA A 77 -11.25 7.96 3.07
C ALA A 77 -9.93 7.35 2.55
N GLY A 78 -9.94 6.08 2.14
CA GLY A 78 -8.76 5.30 1.80
C GLY A 78 -8.16 5.56 0.42
N PRO A 79 -7.22 4.71 0.00
CA PRO A 79 -6.44 4.90 -1.23
C PRO A 79 -7.27 5.04 -2.50
N VAL A 80 -8.45 4.39 -2.58
CA VAL A 80 -9.33 4.42 -3.77
C VAL A 80 -9.71 5.86 -4.13
N ALA A 81 -10.08 6.66 -3.13
CA ALA A 81 -10.43 8.07 -3.33
C ALA A 81 -9.25 8.90 -3.83
N HIS A 82 -8.07 8.72 -3.22
CA HIS A 82 -6.86 9.46 -3.55
C HIS A 82 -6.31 9.11 -4.93
N VAL A 83 -6.30 7.82 -5.28
CA VAL A 83 -5.90 7.34 -6.61
C VAL A 83 -6.79 7.96 -7.68
N ARG A 84 -8.11 8.08 -7.46
CA ARG A 84 -9.02 8.69 -8.42
C ARG A 84 -8.75 10.18 -8.61
N VAL A 85 -8.53 10.94 -7.53
CA VAL A 85 -8.20 12.37 -7.61
C VAL A 85 -6.89 12.58 -8.36
N VAL A 86 -5.81 11.91 -7.94
CA VAL A 86 -4.50 12.02 -8.59
C VAL A 86 -4.58 11.66 -10.07
N SER A 87 -5.29 10.59 -10.40
CA SER A 87 -5.47 10.14 -11.79
C SER A 87 -6.24 11.12 -12.66
N SER A 88 -7.04 12.01 -12.07
CA SER A 88 -7.79 13.04 -12.82
C SER A 88 -6.97 14.31 -13.11
N TRP A 89 -5.89 14.53 -12.38
CA TRP A 89 -5.06 15.74 -12.51
C TRP A 89 -3.73 15.49 -13.24
N TRP A 90 -3.19 14.26 -13.15
CA TRP A 90 -1.89 13.91 -13.70
C TRP A 90 -2.00 12.90 -14.83
N ASP A 91 -1.79 13.35 -16.07
CA ASP A 91 -1.69 12.47 -17.26
C ASP A 91 -0.21 12.08 -17.53
N SER A 92 0.69 13.07 -17.50
CA SER A 92 2.14 12.84 -17.52
C SER A 92 2.67 12.61 -16.11
N ASN A 93 3.59 11.66 -15.91
CA ASN A 93 4.17 11.30 -14.60
C ASN A 93 3.15 10.77 -13.57
N ARG A 94 2.01 10.23 -14.03
CA ARG A 94 0.95 9.67 -13.18
C ARG A 94 1.46 8.63 -12.19
N ALA A 95 2.39 7.77 -12.62
CA ALA A 95 2.99 6.74 -11.76
C ALA A 95 3.76 7.36 -10.58
N LEU A 96 4.54 8.43 -10.83
CA LEU A 96 5.26 9.16 -9.79
C LEU A 96 4.30 9.82 -8.80
N ALA A 97 3.26 10.51 -9.30
CA ALA A 97 2.26 11.15 -8.46
C ALA A 97 1.49 10.15 -7.59
N LEU A 98 1.12 9.00 -8.16
CA LEU A 98 0.49 7.90 -7.40
C LEU A 98 1.45 7.33 -6.34
N GLY A 99 2.72 7.13 -6.68
CA GLY A 99 3.75 6.66 -5.74
C GLY A 99 3.91 7.62 -4.56
N LEU A 100 3.94 8.93 -4.81
CA LEU A 100 4.02 9.94 -3.76
C LEU A 100 2.80 9.88 -2.82
N VAL A 101 1.60 9.78 -3.35
CA VAL A 101 0.36 9.83 -2.54
C VAL A 101 0.09 8.49 -1.83
N VAL A 102 0.35 7.36 -2.48
CA VAL A 102 0.00 6.04 -1.92
C VAL A 102 1.10 5.44 -1.06
N ALA A 103 2.38 5.78 -1.32
CA ALA A 103 3.50 5.22 -0.58
C ALA A 103 4.23 6.24 0.30
N VAL A 104 4.62 7.39 -0.27
CA VAL A 104 5.46 8.37 0.44
C VAL A 104 4.66 9.14 1.50
N ALA A 105 3.47 9.62 1.18
CA ALA A 105 2.66 10.40 2.12
C ALA A 105 2.25 9.60 3.38
N PRO A 106 1.79 8.34 3.30
CA PRO A 106 1.55 7.53 4.50
C PRO A 106 2.80 7.28 5.34
N ALA A 107 3.96 7.03 4.71
CA ALA A 107 5.22 6.84 5.43
C ALA A 107 5.66 8.10 6.17
N LEU A 108 5.55 9.28 5.54
CA LEU A 108 5.80 10.56 6.20
C LEU A 108 4.83 10.81 7.34
N SER A 109 3.54 10.56 7.14
CA SER A 109 2.53 10.69 8.20
C SER A 109 2.86 9.80 9.39
N GLN A 110 3.22 8.55 9.16
CA GLN A 110 3.59 7.62 10.23
C GLN A 110 4.83 8.09 11.00
N SER A 111 5.86 8.59 10.30
CA SER A 111 7.08 9.08 10.93
C SER A 111 6.87 10.30 11.82
N LEU A 112 5.88 11.13 11.51
CA LEU A 112 5.53 12.33 12.28
C LEU A 112 4.51 12.03 13.38
N VAL A 113 3.48 11.24 13.09
CA VAL A 113 2.39 10.97 14.06
C VAL A 113 2.86 10.12 15.23
N ALA A 114 3.77 9.17 15.02
CA ALA A 114 4.23 8.28 16.09
C ALA A 114 4.92 9.05 17.26
N PRO A 115 5.88 9.96 17.04
CA PRO A 115 6.44 10.78 18.11
C PRO A 115 5.43 11.71 18.80
N VAL A 116 4.53 12.31 18.00
CA VAL A 116 3.47 13.20 18.53
C VAL A 116 2.51 12.42 19.43
N ALA A 117 2.07 11.25 18.97
CA ALA A 117 1.21 10.39 19.76
C ALA A 117 1.88 9.96 21.08
N ARG A 118 3.18 9.63 21.02
CA ARG A 118 3.96 9.28 22.22
C ARG A 118 4.03 10.44 23.19
N TRP A 119 4.37 11.64 22.72
CA TRP A 119 4.42 12.84 23.54
C TRP A 119 3.07 13.15 24.20
N LEU A 120 1.97 13.03 23.45
CA LEU A 120 0.62 13.22 23.99
C LEU A 120 0.29 12.20 25.09
N ILE A 121 0.68 10.93 24.88
CA ILE A 121 0.45 9.86 25.87
C ILE A 121 1.24 10.14 27.17
N ASP A 122 2.50 10.55 27.03
CA ASP A 122 3.37 10.80 28.18
C ASP A 122 2.94 12.06 28.96
N ALA A 123 2.44 13.11 28.26
CA ALA A 123 2.04 14.38 28.87
C ALA A 123 0.62 14.36 29.44
N PHE A 124 -0.35 13.73 28.74
CA PHE A 124 -1.77 13.84 29.03
C PHE A 124 -2.49 12.49 29.22
N GLY A 125 -1.78 11.40 29.03
CA GLY A 125 -2.36 10.06 29.05
C GLY A 125 -3.00 9.64 27.73
N TRP A 126 -3.23 8.34 27.59
CA TRP A 126 -3.64 7.73 26.33
C TRP A 126 -5.07 8.14 25.89
N ARG A 127 -6.00 8.39 26.83
CA ARG A 127 -7.37 8.84 26.49
C ARG A 127 -7.36 10.19 25.81
N THR A 128 -6.72 11.16 26.41
CA THR A 128 -6.57 12.52 25.84
C THR A 128 -5.80 12.49 24.52
N ALA A 129 -4.80 11.62 24.40
CA ALA A 129 -4.09 11.43 23.14
C ALA A 129 -5.04 10.98 22.00
N TYR A 130 -5.92 10.01 22.25
CA TYR A 130 -6.94 9.60 21.25
C TYR A 130 -7.94 10.69 20.95
N GLU A 131 -8.36 11.50 21.92
CA GLU A 131 -9.28 12.65 21.72
C GLU A 131 -8.63 13.72 20.83
N VAL A 132 -7.38 14.08 21.12
CA VAL A 132 -6.62 15.06 20.32
C VAL A 132 -6.40 14.55 18.88
N LEU A 133 -6.03 13.28 18.74
CA LEU A 133 -5.87 12.67 17.41
C LEU A 133 -7.20 12.60 16.64
N ALA A 134 -8.30 12.28 17.30
CA ALA A 134 -9.63 12.29 16.70
C ALA A 134 -10.01 13.69 16.21
N ALA A 135 -9.80 14.71 17.03
CA ALA A 135 -10.05 16.11 16.67
C ALA A 135 -9.15 16.56 15.49
N ALA A 136 -7.85 16.21 15.53
CA ALA A 136 -6.92 16.53 14.45
C ALA A 136 -7.33 15.87 13.13
N VAL A 137 -7.69 14.59 13.13
CA VAL A 137 -8.18 13.87 11.95
C VAL A 137 -9.47 14.51 11.42
N LEU A 138 -10.41 14.85 12.29
CA LEU A 138 -11.66 15.48 11.89
C LEU A 138 -11.43 16.84 11.24
N VAL A 139 -10.67 17.72 11.90
CA VAL A 139 -10.45 19.09 11.42
C VAL A 139 -9.61 19.09 10.14
N VAL A 140 -8.41 18.49 10.19
CA VAL A 140 -7.50 18.50 9.05
C VAL A 140 -8.06 17.67 7.88
N GLY A 141 -8.65 16.51 8.18
CA GLY A 141 -9.24 15.65 7.17
C GLY A 141 -10.47 16.25 6.49
N CYS A 142 -11.39 16.87 7.24
CA CYS A 142 -12.55 17.54 6.66
C CYS A 142 -12.14 18.79 5.85
N ILE A 143 -11.21 19.61 6.34
CA ILE A 143 -10.67 20.75 5.59
C ILE A 143 -10.04 20.25 4.28
N SER A 144 -9.21 19.19 4.37
CA SER A 144 -8.58 18.62 3.18
C SER A 144 -9.59 18.05 2.19
N ALA A 145 -10.61 17.34 2.67
CA ALA A 145 -11.64 16.75 1.82
C ALA A 145 -12.50 17.83 1.11
N LEU A 146 -12.87 18.87 1.82
CA LEU A 146 -13.76 19.91 1.29
C LEU A 146 -13.05 20.87 0.33
N PHE A 147 -11.81 21.26 0.63
CA PHE A 147 -11.10 22.30 -0.12
C PHE A 147 -10.16 21.74 -1.20
N PHE A 148 -9.46 20.63 -0.94
CA PHE A 148 -8.42 20.12 -1.83
C PHE A 148 -8.87 18.94 -2.72
N LEU A 149 -9.84 18.13 -2.31
CA LEU A 149 -10.30 16.98 -3.09
C LEU A 149 -11.27 17.43 -4.20
N LYS A 150 -10.72 17.93 -5.31
CA LYS A 150 -11.46 18.24 -6.54
C LYS A 150 -11.09 17.25 -7.62
N VAL A 151 -12.06 16.55 -8.19
CA VAL A 151 -11.88 15.82 -9.44
C VAL A 151 -12.00 16.81 -10.59
N ARG A 152 -11.08 16.79 -11.53
CA ARG A 152 -11.16 17.63 -12.73
C ARG A 152 -12.32 17.10 -13.59
N SER A 153 -13.32 17.94 -13.84
CA SER A 153 -14.45 17.58 -14.70
C SER A 153 -13.98 17.36 -16.12
N ALA A 154 -14.53 16.33 -16.78
CA ALA A 154 -14.19 15.99 -18.17
C ALA A 154 -14.52 17.15 -19.15
N ASP A 155 -15.43 18.05 -18.78
CA ASP A 155 -15.80 19.22 -19.59
C ASP A 155 -14.68 20.26 -19.77
N ALA A 156 -13.62 20.21 -18.93
CA ALA A 156 -12.44 21.07 -19.09
C ALA A 156 -11.39 20.48 -20.06
N ALA A 157 -11.63 19.29 -20.61
CA ALA A 157 -10.73 18.60 -21.53
C ALA A 157 -11.11 18.80 -23.01
N THR A 158 -12.09 19.66 -23.31
CA THR A 158 -12.59 19.89 -24.68
C THR A 158 -11.65 20.72 -25.57
N ASP A 159 -10.54 21.21 -25.03
CA ASP A 159 -9.57 22.02 -25.80
C ASP A 159 -8.31 21.24 -26.25
N SER A 160 -8.30 19.93 -26.19
CA SER A 160 -7.19 19.14 -26.74
C SER A 160 -7.70 18.17 -27.82
N PRO A 161 -7.49 18.48 -29.12
CA PRO A 161 -7.93 17.62 -30.19
C PRO A 161 -6.95 16.47 -30.40
N ALA A 162 -6.88 15.53 -29.49
CA ALA A 162 -6.21 14.24 -29.66
C ALA A 162 -6.67 13.23 -28.61
N ALA A 163 -7.97 13.01 -28.48
CA ALA A 163 -8.46 11.75 -27.97
C ALA A 163 -8.31 10.72 -29.09
N VAL A 164 -7.10 10.21 -29.28
CA VAL A 164 -6.91 8.93 -29.93
C VAL A 164 -7.61 7.95 -29.01
N THR A 165 -8.83 7.56 -29.37
CA THR A 165 -9.48 6.35 -28.88
C THR A 165 -8.45 5.24 -29.03
N PRO A 166 -7.95 4.63 -27.95
CA PRO A 166 -7.10 3.46 -28.12
C PRO A 166 -8.02 2.43 -28.78
N SER A 167 -7.74 2.10 -30.04
CA SER A 167 -8.19 0.84 -30.62
C SER A 167 -8.00 -0.22 -29.53
N PRO A 168 -8.94 -1.14 -29.30
CA PRO A 168 -8.78 -2.17 -28.30
C PRO A 168 -7.61 -3.06 -28.72
N ALA A 169 -6.41 -2.61 -28.39
CA ALA A 169 -5.24 -3.47 -28.42
C ALA A 169 -5.63 -4.65 -27.53
N VAL A 170 -5.71 -5.84 -28.13
CA VAL A 170 -6.02 -7.07 -27.40
C VAL A 170 -4.95 -7.19 -26.32
N LEU A 171 -5.28 -6.78 -25.09
CA LEU A 171 -4.36 -6.84 -23.97
C LEU A 171 -4.00 -8.31 -23.76
N GLU A 172 -2.73 -8.64 -23.99
CA GLU A 172 -2.23 -9.99 -23.77
C GLU A 172 -2.36 -10.36 -22.29
N GLY A 173 -2.87 -11.55 -22.03
CA GLY A 173 -3.00 -12.03 -20.66
C GLY A 173 -4.00 -13.16 -20.48
N VAL A 174 -3.95 -13.73 -19.29
CA VAL A 174 -4.79 -14.88 -18.91
C VAL A 174 -6.11 -14.35 -18.32
N PRO A 175 -7.26 -14.98 -18.63
CA PRO A 175 -8.52 -14.66 -17.93
C PRO A 175 -8.41 -14.92 -16.41
N ALA A 176 -9.06 -14.09 -15.59
CA ALA A 176 -8.98 -14.18 -14.12
C ALA A 176 -9.32 -15.59 -13.59
N LYS A 177 -10.38 -16.23 -14.11
CA LYS A 177 -10.76 -17.61 -13.73
C LYS A 177 -9.63 -18.64 -13.91
N ARG A 178 -8.80 -18.47 -14.95
CA ARG A 178 -7.65 -19.35 -15.19
C ARG A 178 -6.50 -19.02 -14.26
N ALA A 179 -6.28 -17.74 -13.94
CA ALA A 179 -5.28 -17.30 -12.97
C ALA A 179 -5.57 -17.91 -11.59
N TYR A 180 -6.81 -17.86 -11.11
CA TYR A 180 -7.20 -18.41 -9.79
C TYR A 180 -7.04 -19.93 -9.66
N ARG A 181 -6.99 -20.64 -10.78
CA ARG A 181 -6.71 -22.09 -10.80
C ARG A 181 -5.22 -22.41 -10.90
N SER A 182 -4.38 -21.40 -11.08
CA SER A 182 -2.94 -21.60 -11.21
C SER A 182 -2.25 -21.66 -9.85
N GLN A 183 -1.30 -22.58 -9.71
CA GLN A 183 -0.44 -22.66 -8.54
C GLN A 183 0.35 -21.35 -8.34
N THR A 184 0.79 -20.70 -9.42
CA THR A 184 1.53 -19.43 -9.38
C THR A 184 0.77 -18.34 -8.65
N PHE A 185 -0.56 -18.22 -8.88
CA PHE A 185 -1.39 -17.22 -8.20
C PHE A 185 -1.39 -17.42 -6.68
N TRP A 186 -1.67 -18.64 -6.24
CA TRP A 186 -1.73 -18.94 -4.81
C TRP A 186 -0.38 -18.88 -4.13
N THR A 187 0.71 -19.25 -4.84
CA THR A 187 2.08 -19.10 -4.33
C THR A 187 2.44 -17.62 -4.11
N LEU A 188 2.13 -16.75 -5.08
CA LEU A 188 2.34 -15.31 -4.95
C LEU A 188 1.51 -14.72 -3.81
N THR A 189 0.21 -15.03 -3.77
CA THR A 189 -0.71 -14.51 -2.75
C THR A 189 -0.32 -15.02 -1.36
N ALA A 190 0.02 -16.29 -1.21
CA ALA A 190 0.46 -16.86 0.06
C ALA A 190 1.79 -16.24 0.55
N ALA A 191 2.76 -16.07 -0.35
CA ALA A 191 4.03 -15.42 -0.02
C ALA A 191 3.81 -13.97 0.46
N GLU A 192 2.96 -13.22 -0.23
CA GLU A 192 2.58 -11.86 0.16
C GLU A 192 1.89 -11.84 1.54
N CYS A 193 0.90 -12.70 1.74
CA CYS A 193 0.16 -12.79 3.00
C CYS A 193 1.07 -13.13 4.20
N LEU A 194 1.97 -14.08 4.03
CA LEU A 194 2.93 -14.46 5.08
C LEU A 194 3.90 -13.33 5.42
N ALA A 195 4.44 -12.65 4.40
CA ALA A 195 5.36 -11.55 4.60
C ALA A 195 4.68 -10.34 5.24
N THR A 196 3.54 -9.90 4.71
CA THR A 196 2.83 -8.71 5.22
C THR A 196 2.26 -8.92 6.62
N SER A 197 1.66 -10.09 6.90
CA SER A 197 1.18 -10.46 8.24
C SER A 197 2.30 -10.38 9.28
N SER A 198 3.46 -10.97 8.96
CA SER A 198 4.62 -11.01 9.87
C SER A 198 5.20 -9.61 10.11
N LEU A 199 5.38 -8.81 9.04
CA LEU A 199 5.96 -7.48 9.14
C LEU A 199 5.02 -6.50 9.87
N ILE A 200 3.75 -6.42 9.45
CA ILE A 200 2.76 -5.53 10.09
C ILE A 200 2.46 -6.00 11.52
N GLY A 201 2.38 -7.31 11.74
CA GLY A 201 2.24 -7.87 13.08
C GLY A 201 3.37 -7.44 14.01
N THR A 202 4.61 -7.59 13.57
CA THR A 202 5.79 -7.17 14.35
C THR A 202 5.82 -5.65 14.57
N GLN A 203 5.51 -4.87 13.52
CA GLN A 203 5.46 -3.41 13.59
C GLN A 203 4.49 -2.92 14.66
N ALA A 204 3.31 -3.50 14.75
CA ALA A 204 2.29 -3.10 15.72
C ALA A 204 2.75 -3.27 17.19
N HIS A 205 3.63 -4.23 17.43
CA HIS A 205 4.15 -4.54 18.77
C HIS A 205 5.57 -3.99 19.04
N MET A 206 6.19 -3.33 18.06
CA MET A 206 7.60 -2.94 18.10
C MET A 206 7.96 -2.06 19.30
N VAL A 207 7.15 -1.04 19.60
CA VAL A 207 7.41 -0.15 20.74
C VAL A 207 7.36 -0.95 22.06
N HIS A 208 6.32 -1.77 22.25
CA HIS A 208 6.17 -2.58 23.46
C HIS A 208 7.28 -3.63 23.57
N TRP A 209 7.67 -4.25 22.45
CA TRP A 209 8.76 -5.23 22.41
C TRP A 209 10.12 -4.61 22.80
N PHE A 210 10.45 -3.43 22.27
CA PHE A 210 11.71 -2.74 22.56
C PHE A 210 11.74 -2.19 23.99
N THR A 211 10.64 -1.61 24.48
CA THR A 211 10.58 -1.13 25.86
C THR A 211 10.68 -2.27 26.87
N GLY A 212 10.12 -3.45 26.57
CA GLY A 212 10.29 -4.65 27.36
C GLY A 212 11.73 -5.19 27.43
N ARG A 213 12.62 -4.74 26.53
CA ARG A 213 14.07 -5.02 26.51
C ARG A 213 14.92 -3.91 27.16
N GLY A 214 14.31 -2.91 27.79
CA GLY A 214 15.02 -1.81 28.44
C GLY A 214 15.29 -0.59 27.55
N VAL A 215 14.86 -0.61 26.26
CA VAL A 215 14.95 0.57 25.40
C VAL A 215 13.95 1.63 25.86
N THR A 216 14.38 2.90 25.95
CA THR A 216 13.48 3.97 26.36
C THR A 216 12.33 4.15 25.37
N GLY A 217 11.14 4.55 25.84
CA GLY A 217 9.98 4.73 24.98
C GLY A 217 10.20 5.73 23.84
N GLY A 218 10.98 6.80 24.10
CA GLY A 218 11.37 7.77 23.07
C GLY A 218 12.23 7.15 21.97
N THR A 219 13.25 6.37 22.35
CA THR A 219 14.10 5.66 21.38
C THR A 219 13.33 4.61 20.60
N ALA A 220 12.43 3.86 21.26
CA ALA A 220 11.58 2.88 20.58
C ALA A 220 10.67 3.54 19.54
N THR A 221 10.06 4.69 19.87
CA THR A 221 9.25 5.46 18.92
C THR A 221 10.07 6.05 17.79
N PHE A 222 11.29 6.53 18.08
CA PHE A 222 12.21 7.00 17.04
C PHE A 222 12.56 5.88 16.05
N LEU A 223 12.78 4.65 16.52
CA LEU A 223 13.04 3.49 15.66
C LEU A 223 11.85 3.18 14.75
N VAL A 224 10.61 3.30 15.24
CA VAL A 224 9.40 3.16 14.39
C VAL A 224 9.34 4.25 13.32
N SER A 225 9.68 5.50 13.66
CA SER A 225 9.76 6.59 12.68
C SER A 225 10.86 6.35 11.65
N LEU A 226 12.02 5.85 12.08
CA LEU A 226 13.14 5.49 11.21
C LEU A 226 12.74 4.39 10.22
N MET A 227 11.95 3.39 10.67
CA MET A 227 11.40 2.36 9.80
C MET A 227 10.51 2.96 8.70
N ALA A 228 9.64 3.90 9.04
CA ALA A 228 8.77 4.54 8.06
C ALA A 228 9.57 5.33 7.02
N VAL A 229 10.58 6.09 7.45
CA VAL A 229 11.48 6.84 6.54
C VAL A 229 12.29 5.89 5.65
N SER A 230 12.82 4.80 6.21
CA SER A 230 13.58 3.81 5.42
C SER A 230 12.70 3.11 4.38
N GLY A 231 11.41 2.97 4.63
CA GLY A 231 10.44 2.48 3.66
C GLY A 231 10.39 3.34 2.39
N MET A 232 10.54 4.67 2.51
CA MET A 232 10.60 5.56 1.32
C MET A 232 11.83 5.25 0.45
N VAL A 233 12.97 4.99 1.08
CA VAL A 233 14.19 4.56 0.37
C VAL A 233 13.98 3.19 -0.26
N GLY A 234 13.31 2.29 0.45
CA GLY A 234 12.95 0.96 -0.03
C GLY A 234 12.10 0.97 -1.30
N VAL A 235 11.16 1.91 -1.45
CA VAL A 235 10.38 2.12 -2.68
C VAL A 235 11.29 2.38 -3.88
N LEU A 236 12.21 3.34 -3.74
CA LEU A 236 13.12 3.74 -4.82
C LEU A 236 14.10 2.62 -5.16
N PHE A 237 14.63 1.96 -4.15
CA PHE A 237 15.60 0.87 -4.32
C PHE A 237 14.96 -0.35 -4.98
N SER A 238 13.83 -0.83 -4.46
CA SER A 238 13.14 -2.03 -4.99
C SER A 238 12.61 -1.81 -6.41
N GLY A 239 12.05 -0.63 -6.69
CA GLY A 239 11.58 -0.25 -8.00
C GLY A 239 12.72 -0.22 -9.02
N SER A 240 13.81 0.52 -8.72
CA SER A 240 14.96 0.63 -9.62
C SER A 240 15.65 -0.71 -9.86
N LEU A 241 15.78 -1.55 -8.84
CA LEU A 241 16.40 -2.87 -8.94
C LEU A 241 15.57 -3.80 -9.83
N THR A 242 14.25 -3.79 -9.64
CA THR A 242 13.30 -4.62 -10.40
C THR A 242 13.27 -4.22 -11.88
N ASP A 243 13.34 -2.90 -12.18
CA ASP A 243 13.36 -2.39 -13.54
C ASP A 243 14.66 -2.68 -14.27
N ARG A 244 15.80 -2.64 -13.57
CA ARG A 244 17.11 -2.89 -14.17
C ARG A 244 17.35 -4.37 -14.48
N ILE A 245 17.08 -5.26 -13.52
CA ILE A 245 17.51 -6.66 -13.62
C ILE A 245 16.43 -7.55 -14.28
N ARG A 246 15.16 -7.14 -14.32
CA ARG A 246 14.02 -7.82 -14.99
C ARG A 246 13.95 -9.35 -14.80
N SER A 247 14.53 -9.87 -13.72
CA SER A 247 14.57 -11.30 -13.41
C SER A 247 13.60 -11.64 -12.28
N HIS A 248 12.90 -12.77 -12.39
CA HIS A 248 12.06 -13.31 -11.32
C HIS A 248 12.86 -13.56 -10.02
N ARG A 249 14.17 -13.83 -10.13
CA ARG A 249 15.05 -14.05 -8.97
C ARG A 249 15.23 -12.79 -8.12
N VAL A 250 15.14 -11.59 -8.72
CA VAL A 250 15.24 -10.33 -7.96
C VAL A 250 14.07 -10.19 -6.99
N ALA A 251 12.86 -10.53 -7.43
CA ALA A 251 11.70 -10.55 -6.55
C ALA A 251 11.89 -11.55 -5.40
N ALA A 252 12.38 -12.76 -5.70
CA ALA A 252 12.67 -13.76 -4.67
C ALA A 252 13.72 -13.28 -3.66
N VAL A 253 14.79 -12.61 -4.12
CA VAL A 253 15.80 -12.01 -3.24
C VAL A 253 15.21 -10.90 -2.38
N LEU A 254 14.38 -10.02 -2.93
CA LEU A 254 13.73 -8.98 -2.14
C LEU A 254 12.79 -9.55 -1.07
N TYR A 255 12.17 -10.70 -1.33
CA TYR A 255 11.37 -11.41 -0.33
C TYR A 255 12.20 -12.11 0.77
N THR A 256 13.53 -12.13 0.70
CA THR A 256 14.38 -12.55 1.83
C THR A 256 14.59 -11.43 2.85
N LEU A 257 14.43 -10.17 2.47
CA LEU A 257 14.64 -9.02 3.36
C LEU A 257 13.77 -9.06 4.62
N PRO A 258 12.47 -9.43 4.58
CA PRO A 258 11.66 -9.63 5.77
C PRO A 258 12.29 -10.57 6.79
N ALA A 259 12.72 -11.74 6.35
CA ALA A 259 13.33 -12.75 7.24
C ALA A 259 14.64 -12.23 7.85
N ILE A 260 15.51 -11.62 7.03
CA ILE A 260 16.78 -11.06 7.49
C ILE A 260 16.54 -9.94 8.53
N SER A 261 15.59 -9.04 8.28
CA SER A 261 15.27 -7.95 9.21
C SER A 261 14.78 -8.48 10.57
N LEU A 262 13.85 -9.45 10.56
CA LEU A 262 13.30 -10.03 11.78
C LEU A 262 14.35 -10.85 12.55
N VAL A 263 15.22 -11.58 11.87
CA VAL A 263 16.36 -12.30 12.51
C VAL A 263 17.30 -11.30 13.20
N LEU A 264 17.66 -10.21 12.51
CA LEU A 264 18.49 -9.15 13.11
C LEU A 264 17.84 -8.52 14.33
N LEU A 265 16.55 -8.20 14.26
CA LEU A 265 15.81 -7.64 15.39
C LEU A 265 15.70 -8.62 16.57
N LEU A 266 15.55 -9.92 16.29
CA LEU A 266 15.52 -10.94 17.32
C LEU A 266 16.88 -11.10 18.00
N ALA A 267 17.97 -11.10 17.21
CA ALA A 267 19.34 -11.28 17.68
C ALA A 267 19.92 -10.03 18.33
N ALA A 268 19.36 -8.82 18.05
CA ALA A 268 19.91 -7.54 18.52
C ALA A 268 19.91 -7.37 20.04
N GLY A 269 19.02 -8.07 20.76
CA GLY A 269 18.87 -7.85 22.21
C GLY A 269 18.49 -6.40 22.50
N ASP A 270 19.35 -5.70 23.26
CA ASP A 270 19.28 -4.28 23.62
C ASP A 270 20.23 -3.39 22.79
N THR A 271 20.97 -3.99 21.87
CA THR A 271 22.01 -3.31 21.08
C THR A 271 21.41 -2.36 20.05
N LEU A 272 21.41 -1.06 20.35
CA LEU A 272 20.69 -0.02 19.58
C LEU A 272 21.07 0.02 18.09
N TRP A 273 22.36 -0.12 17.74
CA TRP A 273 22.76 -0.06 16.34
C TRP A 273 22.22 -1.26 15.53
N MET A 274 22.17 -2.46 16.14
CA MET A 274 21.56 -3.64 15.50
C MET A 274 20.04 -3.49 15.34
N LEU A 275 19.37 -2.94 16.36
CA LEU A 275 17.96 -2.58 16.27
C LEU A 275 17.73 -1.57 15.15
N GLY A 276 18.57 -0.55 15.03
CA GLY A 276 18.51 0.45 13.96
C GLY A 276 18.64 -0.17 12.57
N VAL A 277 19.63 -1.03 12.35
CA VAL A 277 19.82 -1.74 11.07
C VAL A 277 18.63 -2.65 10.77
N GLY A 278 18.18 -3.44 11.75
CA GLY A 278 17.03 -4.33 11.60
C GLY A 278 15.76 -3.59 11.22
N VAL A 279 15.51 -2.45 11.87
CA VAL A 279 14.36 -1.58 11.61
C VAL A 279 14.41 -0.93 10.22
N VAL A 280 15.58 -0.45 9.79
CA VAL A 280 15.79 0.09 8.43
C VAL A 280 15.52 -0.98 7.38
N LEU A 281 16.06 -2.18 7.55
CA LEU A 281 15.80 -3.30 6.64
C LEU A 281 14.32 -3.69 6.64
N MET A 282 13.66 -3.66 7.79
CA MET A 282 12.23 -3.96 7.90
C MET A 282 11.37 -2.95 7.13
N GLY A 283 11.68 -1.65 7.22
CA GLY A 283 11.01 -0.61 6.44
C GLY A 283 11.18 -0.79 4.93
N CYS A 284 12.41 -1.05 4.48
CA CYS A 284 12.69 -1.38 3.09
C CYS A 284 11.97 -2.65 2.63
N ALA A 285 11.94 -3.69 3.47
CA ALA A 285 11.29 -4.97 3.18
C ALA A 285 9.77 -4.82 3.01
N LEU A 286 9.12 -4.10 3.92
CA LEU A 286 7.67 -3.89 3.88
C LEU A 286 7.23 -3.22 2.58
N THR A 287 7.93 -2.16 2.19
CA THR A 287 7.61 -1.43 0.95
C THR A 287 7.97 -2.22 -0.30
N ALA A 288 9.08 -2.97 -0.29
CA ALA A 288 9.47 -3.83 -1.41
C ALA A 288 8.43 -4.92 -1.67
N VAL A 289 7.98 -5.63 -0.64
CA VAL A 289 6.97 -6.69 -0.73
C VAL A 289 5.67 -6.13 -1.31
N THR A 290 5.15 -5.04 -0.74
CA THR A 290 3.87 -4.44 -1.15
C THR A 290 3.89 -3.94 -2.61
N LEU A 291 5.01 -3.36 -3.08
CA LEU A 291 5.13 -2.85 -4.45
C LEU A 291 5.37 -3.95 -5.48
N LEU A 292 5.98 -5.07 -5.08
CA LEU A 292 6.25 -6.16 -5.99
C LEU A 292 5.00 -6.92 -6.41
N LEU A 293 3.98 -7.01 -5.57
CA LEU A 293 2.77 -7.79 -5.86
C LEU A 293 2.08 -7.37 -7.17
N PRO A 294 1.70 -6.10 -7.40
CA PRO A 294 1.08 -5.70 -8.66
C PRO A 294 2.02 -5.89 -9.86
N TYR A 295 3.32 -5.65 -9.69
CA TYR A 295 4.31 -5.89 -10.72
C TYR A 295 4.36 -7.38 -11.12
N LEU A 296 4.46 -8.29 -10.16
CA LEU A 296 4.51 -9.73 -10.39
C LEU A 296 3.24 -10.25 -11.07
N ILE A 297 2.06 -9.75 -10.66
CA ILE A 297 0.79 -10.13 -11.27
C ILE A 297 0.80 -9.79 -12.76
N THR A 298 1.24 -8.61 -13.16
CA THR A 298 1.31 -8.23 -14.57
C THR A 298 2.33 -9.06 -15.36
N ARG A 299 3.41 -9.51 -14.70
CA ARG A 299 4.46 -10.34 -15.33
C ARG A 299 4.08 -11.80 -15.51
N TYR A 300 3.27 -12.36 -14.60
CA TYR A 300 2.84 -13.75 -14.67
C TYR A 300 1.51 -13.94 -15.40
N PHE A 301 0.61 -12.97 -15.35
CA PHE A 301 -0.76 -13.10 -15.87
C PHE A 301 -1.07 -12.13 -17.02
N GLY A 302 -0.19 -11.18 -17.33
CA GLY A 302 -0.40 -10.18 -18.36
C GLY A 302 -1.37 -9.07 -17.89
N LEU A 303 -1.79 -8.22 -18.83
CA LEU A 303 -2.59 -7.01 -18.53
C LEU A 303 -4.10 -7.23 -18.63
N ARG A 304 -4.56 -8.31 -19.30
CA ARG A 304 -5.98 -8.53 -19.64
C ARG A 304 -6.93 -8.50 -18.44
N ALA A 305 -6.56 -9.13 -17.34
CA ALA A 305 -7.37 -9.23 -16.13
C ALA A 305 -6.56 -8.88 -14.86
N SER A 306 -5.47 -8.12 -15.02
CA SER A 306 -4.52 -7.82 -13.94
C SER A 306 -5.17 -7.12 -12.75
N ALA A 307 -6.11 -6.20 -13.00
CA ALA A 307 -6.82 -5.47 -11.92
C ALA A 307 -7.70 -6.40 -11.07
N GLU A 308 -8.41 -7.34 -11.71
CA GLU A 308 -9.26 -8.33 -11.01
C GLU A 308 -8.39 -9.29 -10.20
N ILE A 309 -7.30 -9.81 -10.79
CA ILE A 309 -6.36 -10.72 -10.14
C ILE A 309 -5.68 -10.04 -8.95
N PHE A 310 -5.23 -8.80 -9.13
CA PHE A 310 -4.64 -7.99 -8.06
C PHE A 310 -5.65 -7.72 -6.94
N GLY A 311 -6.90 -7.41 -7.29
CA GLY A 311 -7.94 -7.13 -6.31
C GLY A 311 -8.17 -8.28 -5.32
N ILE A 312 -8.18 -9.53 -5.79
CA ILE A 312 -8.34 -10.70 -4.91
C ILE A 312 -7.08 -10.93 -4.06
N SER A 313 -5.87 -10.82 -4.64
CA SER A 313 -4.64 -10.91 -3.86
C SER A 313 -4.58 -9.83 -2.78
N LEU A 314 -4.98 -8.60 -3.11
CA LEU A 314 -5.04 -7.49 -2.16
C LEU A 314 -6.05 -7.75 -1.03
N ALA A 315 -7.22 -8.31 -1.32
CA ALA A 315 -8.19 -8.68 -0.31
C ALA A 315 -7.63 -9.73 0.68
N CYS A 316 -6.92 -10.75 0.17
CA CYS A 316 -6.21 -11.71 1.00
C CYS A 316 -5.13 -11.03 1.87
N SER A 317 -4.37 -10.11 1.29
CA SER A 317 -3.34 -9.34 2.02
C SER A 317 -3.95 -8.46 3.11
N MET A 318 -5.09 -7.82 2.87
CA MET A 318 -5.79 -7.02 3.88
C MET A 318 -6.23 -7.86 5.09
N ILE A 319 -6.74 -9.07 4.84
CA ILE A 319 -7.07 -10.03 5.90
C ILE A 319 -5.80 -10.40 6.69
N SER A 320 -4.70 -10.67 6.01
CA SER A 320 -3.43 -11.02 6.64
C SER A 320 -2.83 -9.87 7.46
N ILE A 321 -2.91 -8.64 6.96
CA ILE A 321 -2.51 -7.42 7.67
C ILE A 321 -3.30 -7.25 8.96
N GLY A 322 -4.62 -7.47 8.91
CA GLY A 322 -5.47 -7.40 10.10
C GLY A 322 -5.19 -8.52 11.11
N THR A 323 -4.87 -9.73 10.65
CA THR A 323 -4.62 -10.89 11.52
C THR A 323 -3.25 -10.85 12.19
N GLY A 324 -2.22 -10.32 11.49
CA GLY A 324 -0.82 -10.34 11.94
C GLY A 324 -0.61 -9.82 13.36
N PRO A 325 -1.07 -8.59 13.70
CA PRO A 325 -0.92 -8.05 15.04
C PRO A 325 -1.56 -8.90 16.13
N THR A 326 -2.74 -9.47 15.84
CA THR A 326 -3.43 -10.32 16.81
C THR A 326 -2.68 -11.63 17.06
N LEU A 327 -2.12 -12.26 16.03
CA LEU A 327 -1.32 -13.48 16.18
C LEU A 327 -0.05 -13.23 17.02
N ILE A 328 0.65 -12.13 16.78
CA ILE A 328 1.82 -11.74 17.57
C ILE A 328 1.41 -11.46 19.03
N GLY A 329 0.29 -10.74 19.24
CA GLY A 329 -0.25 -10.46 20.57
C GLY A 329 -0.66 -11.72 21.33
N MET A 330 -1.37 -12.65 20.69
CA MET A 330 -1.72 -13.94 21.30
C MET A 330 -0.49 -14.76 21.66
N GLY A 331 0.53 -14.77 20.80
CA GLY A 331 1.81 -15.42 21.08
C GLY A 331 2.50 -14.82 22.31
N PHE A 332 2.45 -13.49 22.47
CA PHE A 332 2.96 -12.83 23.67
C PHE A 332 2.13 -13.17 24.92
N ASP A 333 0.81 -13.09 24.85
CA ASP A 333 -0.08 -13.35 25.98
C ASP A 333 0.08 -14.79 26.51
N THR A 334 0.38 -15.75 25.63
CA THR A 334 0.57 -17.15 26.02
C THR A 334 1.98 -17.48 26.52
N SER A 335 3.03 -16.83 25.97
CA SER A 335 4.43 -17.14 26.30
C SER A 335 5.08 -16.15 27.25
N GLY A 336 4.46 -14.99 27.50
CA GLY A 336 5.05 -13.89 28.28
C GLY A 336 6.25 -13.20 27.60
N SER A 337 6.56 -13.55 26.33
CA SER A 337 7.73 -13.06 25.61
C SER A 337 7.44 -12.90 24.10
N TYR A 338 8.09 -11.91 23.49
CA TYR A 338 8.04 -11.74 22.02
C TYR A 338 8.94 -12.72 21.25
N THR A 339 9.80 -13.49 21.94
CA THR A 339 10.74 -14.41 21.28
C THR A 339 10.02 -15.45 20.44
N LEU A 340 9.00 -16.11 20.99
CA LEU A 340 8.24 -17.14 20.29
C LEU A 340 7.47 -16.57 19.08
N PRO A 341 6.59 -15.56 19.24
CA PRO A 341 5.82 -15.05 18.10
C PRO A 341 6.70 -14.44 17.00
N ILE A 342 7.80 -13.77 17.34
CA ILE A 342 8.72 -13.24 16.34
C ILE A 342 9.51 -14.36 15.65
N SER A 343 9.89 -15.42 16.35
CA SER A 343 10.51 -16.62 15.72
C SER A 343 9.55 -17.29 14.73
N LEU A 344 8.26 -17.36 15.04
CA LEU A 344 7.24 -17.83 14.09
C LEU A 344 7.10 -16.89 12.89
N ALA A 345 7.18 -15.57 13.11
CA ALA A 345 7.19 -14.58 12.03
C ALA A 345 8.44 -14.73 11.13
N VAL A 346 9.62 -15.02 11.70
CA VAL A 346 10.84 -15.38 10.95
C VAL A 346 10.61 -16.63 10.09
N ALA A 347 10.04 -17.66 10.68
CA ALA A 347 9.72 -18.89 9.93
C ALA A 347 8.73 -18.61 8.78
N ALA A 348 7.66 -17.84 9.03
CA ALA A 348 6.68 -17.47 8.03
C ALA A 348 7.28 -16.66 6.87
N THR A 349 8.14 -15.68 7.18
CA THR A 349 8.84 -14.89 6.15
C THR A 349 9.89 -15.69 5.40
N THR A 350 10.54 -16.65 6.04
CA THR A 350 11.44 -17.60 5.38
C THR A 350 10.67 -18.50 4.41
N VAL A 351 9.51 -19.03 4.82
CA VAL A 351 8.61 -19.77 3.92
C VAL A 351 8.15 -18.89 2.76
N SER A 352 7.79 -17.64 3.02
CA SER A 352 7.44 -16.68 1.98
C SER A 352 8.55 -16.51 0.93
N ALA A 353 9.80 -16.35 1.37
CA ALA A 353 10.95 -16.28 0.49
C ALA A 353 11.14 -17.56 -0.32
N LEU A 354 11.06 -18.72 0.33
CA LEU A 354 11.18 -20.03 -0.34
C LEU A 354 10.10 -20.22 -1.40
N LEU A 355 8.85 -19.84 -1.11
CA LEU A 355 7.76 -19.87 -2.08
C LEU A 355 8.09 -19.01 -3.31
N MET A 356 8.67 -17.84 -3.13
CA MET A 356 9.07 -16.97 -4.25
C MET A 356 10.20 -17.58 -5.10
N PHE A 357 11.11 -18.35 -4.50
CA PHE A 357 12.15 -19.08 -5.26
C PHE A 357 11.61 -20.25 -6.06
N THR A 358 10.44 -20.81 -5.72
CA THR A 358 9.81 -21.89 -6.51
C THR A 358 9.13 -21.39 -7.78
N LEU A 359 8.95 -20.06 -7.93
CA LEU A 359 8.29 -19.49 -9.08
C LEU A 359 9.14 -19.62 -10.35
N LYS A 360 8.45 -19.97 -11.44
CA LYS A 360 9.06 -20.08 -12.77
C LYS A 360 9.41 -18.69 -13.34
N PRO A 361 10.28 -18.62 -14.38
CA PRO A 361 10.53 -17.38 -15.08
C PRO A 361 9.25 -16.67 -15.57
N TYR A 362 9.30 -15.35 -15.69
CA TYR A 362 8.17 -14.54 -16.17
C TYR A 362 7.65 -15.00 -17.52
N ILE A 363 6.33 -14.99 -17.69
CA ILE A 363 5.66 -15.43 -18.90
C ILE A 363 5.50 -14.26 -19.88
N TYR A 364 5.19 -13.06 -19.35
CA TYR A 364 4.96 -11.87 -20.16
C TYR A 364 6.12 -10.89 -20.08
N ALA A 365 6.66 -10.47 -21.25
CA ALA A 365 7.66 -9.42 -21.31
C ALA A 365 7.02 -8.05 -21.03
N VAL A 366 7.79 -7.10 -20.48
CA VAL A 366 7.35 -5.70 -20.47
C VAL A 366 7.35 -5.22 -21.91
N VAL A 367 6.22 -4.81 -22.42
CA VAL A 367 6.15 -4.07 -23.68
C VAL A 367 6.98 -2.80 -23.49
N LYS A 368 8.15 -2.71 -24.14
CA LYS A 368 8.86 -1.45 -24.25
C LYS A 368 7.89 -0.45 -24.87
N PRO A 369 7.67 0.74 -24.29
CA PRO A 369 7.04 1.81 -25.05
C PRO A 369 7.85 1.93 -26.36
N ALA A 370 7.15 1.93 -27.49
CA ALA A 370 7.78 2.13 -28.79
C ALA A 370 8.68 3.37 -28.69
N PRO A 371 9.90 3.35 -29.24
CA PRO A 371 10.71 4.55 -29.29
C PRO A 371 9.83 5.64 -29.89
N ARG A 372 9.66 6.75 -29.18
CA ARG A 372 9.13 7.95 -29.78
C ARG A 372 10.05 8.23 -30.96
N ASP A 373 9.59 7.94 -32.18
CA ASP A 373 10.32 8.30 -33.38
C ASP A 373 10.69 9.78 -33.27
N ALA A 374 11.95 10.02 -32.94
CA ALA A 374 12.54 11.32 -33.01
C ALA A 374 12.48 11.72 -34.46
N GLY A 375 11.55 12.64 -34.77
CA GLY A 375 11.65 13.45 -36.00
C GLY A 375 11.53 12.69 -37.29
N ARG A 376 10.32 12.29 -37.70
CA ARG A 376 9.99 12.36 -39.11
C ARG A 376 9.84 13.85 -39.48
N THR A 377 10.96 14.48 -39.75
CA THR A 377 11.00 15.67 -40.57
C THR A 377 10.43 15.25 -41.95
N HIS A 378 9.17 15.56 -42.21
CA HIS A 378 8.65 15.64 -43.54
C HIS A 378 9.43 16.76 -44.23
N THR A 379 10.50 16.41 -44.90
CA THR A 379 11.05 17.22 -45.99
C THR A 379 9.99 17.25 -47.08
N VAL A 380 9.23 18.31 -47.09
CA VAL A 380 8.44 18.71 -48.26
C VAL A 380 9.47 19.12 -49.33
N THR A 381 9.85 18.19 -50.19
CA THR A 381 10.50 18.52 -51.44
C THR A 381 9.45 19.11 -52.35
N GLY A 382 9.48 20.44 -52.46
CA GLY A 382 8.82 21.16 -53.51
C GLY A 382 9.39 20.71 -54.87
N GLY A 383 8.56 20.10 -55.65
CA GLY A 383 8.78 19.81 -57.07
C GLY A 383 7.75 20.58 -57.86
N THR A 384 8.10 21.81 -58.20
CA THR A 384 7.52 22.52 -59.34
C THR A 384 7.94 21.77 -60.61
N ASP A 385 6.99 21.23 -61.36
CA ASP A 385 7.17 20.99 -62.79
C ASP A 385 5.89 21.35 -63.56
N THR A 386 5.98 22.51 -64.13
CA THR A 386 5.20 23.06 -65.22
C THR A 386 5.58 22.31 -66.50
N ARG A 387 4.65 21.63 -67.18
CA ARG A 387 4.69 21.53 -68.68
C ARG A 387 3.29 21.32 -69.23
N LEU A 388 2.95 22.30 -70.01
CA LEU A 388 1.91 22.43 -70.99
C LEU A 388 2.08 21.42 -72.14
N SER A 389 1.02 21.21 -72.83
CA SER A 389 0.78 20.71 -74.22
C SER A 389 -0.01 19.41 -74.17
N GLY A 390 -1.14 19.24 -74.79
CA GLY A 390 -1.72 19.88 -75.96
C GLY A 390 -2.38 18.78 -76.83
N GLN A 391 -3.62 19.04 -77.30
CA GLN A 391 -4.22 18.42 -78.47
C GLN A 391 -4.58 16.93 -78.43
N GLU A 392 -5.67 16.44 -78.89
CA GLU A 392 -6.68 16.67 -79.94
C GLU A 392 -7.75 15.59 -79.72
N ALA A 393 -9.04 15.89 -79.75
CA ALA A 393 -9.96 15.84 -80.91
C ALA A 393 -10.39 14.40 -81.36
N THR A 394 -11.62 14.16 -80.97
CA THR A 394 -12.74 13.55 -81.80
C THR A 394 -12.45 12.51 -82.90
N PRO A 395 -13.43 11.74 -83.40
CA PRO A 395 -14.90 11.99 -83.30
C PRO A 395 -15.70 11.08 -82.42
#